data_f5e0beb488b695aaa471e54954b6b5c3
#
_entry.id   f5e0beb488b695aaa471e54954b6b5c3
#
_cell.length_a   1.000
_cell.length_b   1.000
_cell.length_c   1.000
_cell.angle_alpha   90.00
_cell.angle_beta   90.00
_cell.angle_gamma   90.00
#
_symmetry.space_group_name_H-M   'P 1'
#
loop_
_entity.id
_entity.type
_entity.pdbx_description
1 polymer ?
#
loop_
_entity_poly.entity_id
_entity_poly.type
_entity_poly.pdbx_seq_one_letter_code
_entity_poly.pdbx_strand_id
1 'polypeptide(L)' 'MIIDEKILKDERKVLEDDFNTMSNRIKQVEKDLGQMKSNLNALYGAIQQVDRLLAKLKPTDKQPMP' A
#
# COMPACT_ATOMS: atom_id res chain seq x y z
N MET A 1 -38.03 -17.21 -25.23
CA MET A 1 -36.70 -16.91 -25.75
C MET A 1 -35.77 -18.05 -25.44
N ILE A 2 -34.97 -18.41 -26.39
CA ILE A 2 -34.02 -19.51 -26.22
C ILE A 2 -32.65 -18.91 -25.96
N ILE A 3 -32.05 -19.32 -24.87
CA ILE A 3 -30.67 -18.96 -24.60
C ILE A 3 -29.82 -19.93 -25.39
N ASP A 4 -29.09 -19.46 -26.36
CA ASP A 4 -28.26 -20.33 -27.16
C ASP A 4 -26.82 -20.29 -26.71
N GLU A 5 -26.03 -21.16 -27.32
CA GLU A 5 -24.62 -21.32 -26.94
C GLU A 5 -23.82 -20.03 -27.15
N LYS A 6 -24.16 -19.30 -28.20
CA LYS A 6 -23.43 -18.04 -28.46
C LYS A 6 -23.66 -17.02 -27.36
N ILE A 7 -24.90 -16.89 -26.90
CA ILE A 7 -25.22 -15.94 -25.83
C ILE A 7 -24.45 -16.32 -24.56
N LEU A 8 -24.40 -17.60 -24.23
CA LEU A 8 -23.69 -18.07 -23.05
C LEU A 8 -22.18 -17.84 -23.16
N LYS A 9 -21.64 -18.05 -24.35
CA LYS A 9 -20.22 -17.80 -24.58
C LYS A 9 -19.87 -16.34 -24.48
N ASP A 10 -20.71 -15.47 -25.00
CA ASP A 10 -20.53 -14.03 -24.94
C ASP A 10 -20.58 -13.56 -23.48
N GLU A 11 -21.56 -14.08 -22.73
CA GLU A 11 -21.70 -13.76 -21.32
C GLU A 11 -20.47 -14.21 -20.52
N ARG A 12 -20.01 -15.42 -20.79
CA ARG A 12 -18.83 -15.95 -20.15
C ARG A 12 -17.61 -15.07 -20.42
N LYS A 13 -17.48 -14.60 -21.65
CA LYS A 13 -16.34 -13.76 -22.01
C LYS A 13 -16.36 -12.44 -21.22
N VAL A 14 -17.54 -11.83 -21.10
CA VAL A 14 -17.69 -10.60 -20.32
C VAL A 14 -17.26 -10.84 -18.87
N LEU A 15 -17.72 -11.94 -18.29
CA LEU A 15 -17.39 -12.28 -16.92
C LEU A 15 -15.89 -12.56 -16.74
N GLU A 16 -15.27 -13.22 -17.71
CA GLU A 16 -13.83 -13.48 -17.67
C GLU A 16 -13.05 -12.17 -17.76
N ASP A 17 -13.46 -11.27 -18.65
CA ASP A 17 -12.81 -9.98 -18.81
C ASP A 17 -12.91 -9.17 -17.51
N ASP A 18 -14.10 -9.16 -16.88
CA ASP A 18 -14.29 -8.48 -15.62
C ASP A 18 -13.43 -9.09 -14.52
N PHE A 19 -13.38 -10.40 -14.47
CA PHE A 19 -12.54 -11.11 -13.49
C PHE A 19 -11.08 -10.71 -13.65
N ASN A 20 -10.58 -10.71 -14.89
CA ASN A 20 -9.19 -10.36 -15.15
C ASN A 20 -8.90 -8.90 -14.78
N THR A 21 -9.84 -8.01 -15.09
CA THR A 21 -9.70 -6.59 -14.76
C THR A 21 -9.62 -6.41 -13.25
N MET A 22 -10.50 -7.07 -12.49
CA MET A 22 -10.51 -6.96 -11.05
C MET A 22 -9.28 -7.59 -10.44
N SER A 23 -8.83 -8.74 -10.99
CA SER A 23 -7.60 -9.39 -10.51
C SER A 23 -6.39 -8.48 -10.69
N ASN A 24 -6.32 -7.79 -11.83
CA ASN A 24 -5.23 -6.86 -12.09
C ASN A 24 -5.28 -5.66 -11.14
N ARG A 25 -6.47 -5.18 -10.81
CA ARG A 25 -6.64 -4.09 -9.85
C ARG A 25 -6.18 -4.51 -8.46
N ILE A 26 -6.53 -5.71 -8.05
CA ILE A 26 -6.10 -6.24 -6.76
C ILE A 26 -4.58 -6.30 -6.68
N LYS A 27 -3.94 -6.81 -7.73
CA LYS A 27 -2.48 -6.87 -7.79
C LYS A 27 -1.86 -5.49 -7.68
N GLN A 28 -2.45 -4.50 -8.35
CA GLN A 28 -1.96 -3.13 -8.30
C GLN A 28 -2.11 -2.55 -6.89
N VAL A 29 -3.25 -2.77 -6.26
CA VAL A 29 -3.50 -2.31 -4.89
C VAL A 29 -2.53 -2.96 -3.91
N GLU A 30 -2.28 -4.26 -4.09
CA GLU A 30 -1.31 -4.97 -3.24
C GLU A 30 0.10 -4.39 -3.40
N LYS A 31 0.47 -4.08 -4.63
CA LYS A 31 1.76 -3.47 -4.91
C LYS A 31 1.85 -2.08 -4.26
N ASP A 32 0.79 -1.28 -4.41
CA ASP A 32 0.74 0.06 -3.83
C ASP A 32 0.80 -0.02 -2.31
N LEU A 33 0.10 -0.98 -1.73
CA LEU A 33 0.11 -1.19 -0.28
C LEU A 33 1.52 -1.53 0.21
N GLY A 34 2.21 -2.41 -0.51
CA GLY A 34 3.59 -2.75 -0.18
C GLY A 34 4.50 -1.53 -0.23
N GLN A 35 4.34 -0.69 -1.25
CA GLN A 35 5.08 0.55 -1.41
C GLN A 35 4.81 1.49 -0.22
N MET A 36 3.54 1.64 0.13
CA MET A 36 3.13 2.51 1.23
C MET A 36 3.70 2.02 2.56
N LYS A 37 3.69 0.72 2.79
CA LYS A 37 4.29 0.14 4.00
C LYS A 37 5.78 0.42 4.07
N SER A 38 6.48 0.28 2.94
CA SER A 38 7.91 0.58 2.87
C SER A 38 8.17 2.05 3.18
N ASN A 39 7.35 2.94 2.62
CA ASN A 39 7.47 4.37 2.86
C ASN A 39 7.23 4.70 4.34
N LEU A 40 6.24 4.06 4.93
CA LEU A 40 5.92 4.26 6.34
C LEU A 40 7.09 3.82 7.22
N ASN A 41 7.69 2.69 6.92
CA ASN A 41 8.85 2.20 7.67
C ASN A 41 10.03 3.16 7.55
N ALA A 42 10.25 3.71 6.35
CA ALA A 42 11.33 4.68 6.14
C ALA A 42 11.08 5.96 6.93
N LEU A 43 9.84 6.43 6.95
CA LEU A 43 9.47 7.61 7.72
C LEU A 43 9.64 7.37 9.23
N TYR A 44 9.24 6.21 9.69
CA TYR A 44 9.41 5.85 11.09
C TYR A 44 10.88 5.86 11.48
N GLY A 45 11.74 5.28 10.63
CA GLY A 45 13.18 5.30 10.85
C GLY A 45 13.74 6.71 10.87
N ALA A 46 13.25 7.57 9.98
CA ALA A 46 13.68 8.97 9.93
C ALA A 46 13.27 9.71 11.21
N ILE A 47 12.06 9.46 11.70
CA ILE A 47 11.59 10.06 12.95
C ILE A 47 12.47 9.62 14.11
N GLN A 48 12.79 8.35 14.20
CA GLN A 48 13.67 7.85 15.26
C GLN A 48 15.04 8.50 15.19
N GLN A 49 15.57 8.70 13.98
CA GLN A 49 16.85 9.35 13.79
C GLN A 49 16.83 10.78 14.30
N VAL A 50 15.78 11.51 13.96
CA VAL A 50 15.60 12.89 14.43
C VAL A 50 15.48 12.94 15.94
N ASP A 51 14.73 12.01 16.53
CA ASP A 51 14.56 11.92 17.98
C ASP A 51 15.92 11.70 18.67
N ARG A 52 16.76 10.84 18.10
CA ARG A 52 18.09 10.60 18.65
C ARG A 52 18.96 11.85 18.60
N LEU A 53 18.87 12.57 17.48
CA LEU A 53 19.63 13.81 17.32
C LEU A 53 19.15 14.87 18.31
N LEU A 54 17.84 14.97 18.48
CA LEU A 54 17.26 15.91 19.44
C LEU A 54 17.72 15.58 20.87
N ALA A 55 17.74 14.30 21.19
CA ALA A 55 18.20 13.85 22.51
C ALA A 55 19.65 14.25 22.74
N LYS A 56 20.48 14.18 21.70
CA LYS A 56 21.89 14.57 21.82
C LYS A 56 22.07 16.07 21.97
N LEU A 57 21.18 16.84 21.38
CA LEU A 57 21.26 18.31 21.45
C LEU A 57 20.68 18.88 22.74
N LYS A 58 19.80 18.16 23.42
CA LYS A 58 19.25 18.62 24.68
C LYS A 58 20.37 18.76 25.70
N PRO A 59 20.49 19.94 26.37
CA PRO A 59 21.41 20.04 27.50
C PRO A 59 20.87 19.12 28.60
N THR A 60 21.67 18.33 29.07
CA THR A 60 21.20 17.32 29.99
C THR A 60 20.52 17.93 31.19
N ASP A 61 19.72 17.83 31.01
CA ASP A 61 19.30 17.85 31.74
C ASP A 61 19.14 17.93 32.39
N LYS A 62 18.97 18.25 32.33
CA LYS A 62 19.09 18.53 32.35
C LYS A 62 19.55 18.90 32.25
N GLN A 63 19.44 19.41 31.99
CA GLN A 63 19.89 19.92 31.55
C GLN A 63 20.06 20.45 31.45
N PRO A 64 20.31 21.01 32.17
CA PRO A 64 20.56 21.78 31.83
C PRO A 64 20.64 21.99 31.58
N MET A 65 20.43 22.43 31.64
CA MET A 65 20.78 22.63 31.23
C MET A 65 20.81 22.49 31.34
N PRO A 66 20.77 22.61 31.80
CA PRO A 66 21.01 22.61 31.68
C PRO A 66 21.10 22.21 31.77
#